data_9451b6de7d238c85f74105a8ef7baf52
#
_entry.id   9451b6de7d238c85f74105a8ef7baf52
#
_cell.length_a   1.000
_cell.length_b   1.000
_cell.length_c   1.000
_cell.angle_alpha   90.00
_cell.angle_beta   90.00
_cell.angle_gamma   90.00
#
_symmetry.space_group_name_H-M   'P 1'
#
loop_
_entity.id
_entity.type
_entity.pdbx_description
1 polymer ?
#
loop_
_entity_poly.entity_id
_entity_poly.type
_entity_poly.pdbx_seq_one_letter_code
_entity_poly.pdbx_strand_id
1 'polypeptide(L)'
;NIATQEADGILHGKNIKMMPDNSINITKGKYTVCDAEEPHYYLSLTAAKVITKPSQKTVFGPAYPVIMGVPLPIGLPFGFVPKRPDRATGILIPTFGEETARGFYLRDLGLYFVIGDYFDISLTTSLYTLGSWSVDVNSRYKVNYKCTGTFAFNFSNDQTGEKGAADFFQSRNFGVKWSHSQDSKAIPGVSFSASVNFSSPANSRYNSHSVSEALQNQISSSISFSKNWNGKFNLSVNALHSQNTRDTLCNYSFTLPNVTFSMSRIYPFKKKNRVGKEKFYEKFSIGYSTTLQNKINFEAKEFGQPGFADKFQNGMTHNFQIGLPNFTIFKYINVTPSISYGMNWHFRSQEMKFIEPQYDAEGNLVEGTGIVQTNLGKQFGTFGATHTYSGGISMSTRLYGMFNFGKHRKVQAIRHVVSPSISMNFSPEKGLAFNGWRTLTYTDPKTKESVTKDYNIYNYSGALYSAPGKGKTGSVSLSIGNNFEAKVRDLRDTTGTGSKKIKLIDQLNFNTGYNFLADSLKMNNVGVSLSTSVFGKLGISANCNFDPYAVDGRGRKYNKFSIAAGGPLLRMTNASASLSYSLSGEGKINGNDGTKQAGGNPADYYTRIYYHPVT
;
A
#
# COMPACT_ATOMS: atom_id res chain seq x y z
N ASN A 1 54.58 -4.36 -16.87
CA ASN A 1 53.81 -3.61 -15.88
C ASN A 1 52.79 -4.57 -15.27
N ILE A 2 52.85 -4.79 -13.96
CA ILE A 2 51.87 -5.58 -13.23
C ILE A 2 51.00 -4.57 -12.50
N ALA A 3 49.69 -4.70 -12.65
CA ALA A 3 48.72 -3.91 -11.95
C ALA A 3 48.04 -4.76 -10.85
N THR A 4 47.86 -4.23 -9.68
CA THR A 4 47.10 -4.85 -8.59
C THR A 4 46.02 -3.88 -8.11
N GLN A 5 44.85 -4.38 -7.86
CA GLN A 5 43.77 -3.57 -7.31
C GLN A 5 43.95 -3.42 -5.80
N GLU A 6 44.12 -2.21 -5.34
CA GLU A 6 44.36 -1.88 -3.93
C GLU A 6 43.34 -0.84 -3.46
N ALA A 7 42.47 -1.22 -2.52
CA ALA A 7 41.35 -0.41 -2.06
C ALA A 7 40.46 0.00 -3.26
N ASP A 8 40.20 1.28 -3.42
CA ASP A 8 39.37 1.83 -4.51
C ASP A 8 40.19 2.22 -5.75
N GLY A 9 41.49 1.85 -5.81
CA GLY A 9 42.36 2.24 -6.90
C GLY A 9 43.23 1.09 -7.44
N ILE A 10 43.94 1.39 -8.49
CA ILE A 10 44.86 0.48 -9.20
C ILE A 10 46.30 0.90 -8.91
N LEU A 11 47.10 -0.03 -8.42
CA LEU A 11 48.52 0.20 -8.19
C LEU A 11 49.34 -0.50 -9.30
N HIS A 12 49.92 0.30 -10.17
CA HIS A 12 50.86 -0.16 -11.20
C HIS A 12 52.26 -0.14 -10.65
N GLY A 13 53.03 -1.20 -10.88
CA GLY A 13 54.44 -1.27 -10.46
C GLY A 13 55.36 -1.56 -11.62
N LYS A 14 56.53 -0.83 -11.69
CA LYS A 14 57.54 -1.14 -12.67
C LYS A 14 58.40 -2.34 -12.20
N ASN A 15 58.78 -2.38 -10.93
CA ASN A 15 59.48 -3.51 -10.31
C ASN A 15 58.69 -3.97 -9.09
N ILE A 16 58.32 -5.25 -9.07
CA ILE A 16 57.52 -5.86 -8.02
C ILE A 16 58.26 -7.06 -7.48
N LYS A 17 58.42 -7.13 -6.15
CA LYS A 17 59.04 -8.26 -5.46
C LYS A 17 58.13 -8.74 -4.33
N MET A 18 57.74 -9.99 -4.41
CA MET A 18 57.01 -10.65 -3.33
C MET A 18 58.01 -11.16 -2.28
N MET A 19 57.73 -10.89 -1.02
CA MET A 19 58.58 -11.26 0.12
C MET A 19 58.04 -12.55 0.78
N PRO A 20 58.88 -13.28 1.57
CA PRO A 20 58.43 -14.50 2.25
C PRO A 20 57.26 -14.31 3.25
N ASP A 21 57.08 -13.09 3.75
CA ASP A 21 55.95 -12.69 4.62
C ASP A 21 54.65 -12.37 3.85
N ASN A 22 54.60 -12.71 2.56
CA ASN A 22 53.53 -12.36 1.63
C ASN A 22 53.32 -10.84 1.45
N SER A 23 54.26 -10.00 1.90
CA SER A 23 54.23 -8.59 1.53
C SER A 23 54.78 -8.38 0.13
N ILE A 24 54.32 -7.33 -0.55
CA ILE A 24 54.74 -6.99 -1.91
C ILE A 24 55.47 -5.65 -1.88
N ASN A 25 56.74 -5.64 -2.26
CA ASN A 25 57.50 -4.41 -2.42
C ASN A 25 57.42 -3.95 -3.87
N ILE A 26 57.13 -2.68 -4.04
CA ILE A 26 56.93 -2.03 -5.35
C ILE A 26 57.87 -0.82 -5.41
N THR A 27 58.63 -0.70 -6.49
CA THR A 27 59.43 0.49 -6.78
C THR A 27 58.94 1.13 -8.08
N LYS A 28 58.97 2.48 -8.11
CA LYS A 28 58.43 3.28 -9.21
C LYS A 28 56.96 2.90 -9.50
N GLY A 29 56.13 3.00 -8.45
CA GLY A 29 54.71 2.70 -8.53
C GLY A 29 53.89 3.89 -9.01
N LYS A 30 52.75 3.64 -9.64
CA LYS A 30 51.69 4.63 -9.94
C LYS A 30 50.42 4.16 -9.29
N TYR A 31 49.85 4.96 -8.41
CA TYR A 31 48.55 4.69 -7.81
C TYR A 31 47.50 5.62 -8.44
N THR A 32 46.42 5.05 -8.97
CA THR A 32 45.37 5.79 -9.69
C THR A 32 44.01 5.14 -9.50
N VAL A 33 42.93 5.91 -9.66
CA VAL A 33 41.55 5.42 -9.81
C VAL A 33 41.07 5.51 -11.26
N CYS A 34 41.97 5.83 -12.20
CA CYS A 34 41.69 5.90 -13.63
C CYS A 34 41.83 4.51 -14.27
N ASP A 35 40.79 4.06 -14.98
CA ASP A 35 40.71 2.74 -15.62
C ASP A 35 41.52 2.66 -16.95
N ALA A 36 42.06 3.79 -17.41
CA ALA A 36 42.83 3.82 -18.67
C ALA A 36 44.15 3.04 -18.54
N GLU A 37 44.56 2.37 -19.60
CA GLU A 37 45.82 1.64 -19.67
C GLU A 37 47.03 2.55 -19.37
N GLU A 38 46.97 3.82 -19.84
CA GLU A 38 47.84 4.90 -19.39
C GLU A 38 46.97 5.94 -18.62
N PRO A 39 47.05 5.98 -17.27
CA PRO A 39 46.21 6.82 -16.48
C PRO A 39 46.50 8.31 -16.66
N HIS A 40 45.46 9.11 -16.86
CA HIS A 40 45.59 10.56 -17.05
C HIS A 40 46.04 11.30 -15.79
N TYR A 41 45.80 10.72 -14.63
CA TYR A 41 46.25 11.23 -13.33
C TYR A 41 46.61 10.06 -12.42
N TYR A 42 47.70 10.23 -11.68
CA TYR A 42 48.14 9.22 -10.72
C TYR A 42 49.06 9.84 -9.66
N LEU A 43 49.14 9.16 -8.52
CA LEU A 43 50.15 9.42 -7.52
C LEU A 43 51.42 8.59 -7.86
N SER A 44 52.50 9.27 -8.18
CA SER A 44 53.80 8.63 -8.44
C SER A 44 54.43 8.26 -7.11
N LEU A 45 54.72 6.98 -6.91
CA LEU A 45 55.29 6.43 -5.68
C LEU A 45 56.72 6.01 -5.94
N THR A 46 57.67 6.54 -5.18
CA THR A 46 59.07 6.14 -5.28
C THR A 46 59.27 4.68 -4.85
N ALA A 47 58.69 4.33 -3.72
CA ALA A 47 58.62 2.97 -3.20
C ALA A 47 57.28 2.76 -2.45
N ALA A 48 56.74 1.55 -2.55
CA ALA A 48 55.55 1.15 -1.79
C ALA A 48 55.70 -0.30 -1.30
N LYS A 49 55.09 -0.59 -0.15
CA LYS A 49 55.00 -1.93 0.40
C LYS A 49 53.54 -2.25 0.71
N VAL A 50 53.03 -3.27 0.04
CA VAL A 50 51.70 -3.80 0.34
C VAL A 50 51.87 -4.88 1.40
N ILE A 51 51.29 -4.66 2.58
CA ILE A 51 51.29 -5.58 3.71
C ILE A 51 49.93 -6.25 3.74
N THR A 52 49.89 -7.59 3.71
CA THR A 52 48.63 -8.36 3.63
C THR A 52 48.12 -8.84 4.99
N LYS A 53 49.02 -9.00 5.98
CA LYS A 53 48.67 -9.47 7.34
C LYS A 53 49.35 -8.60 8.40
N PRO A 54 48.73 -8.36 9.57
CA PRO A 54 47.40 -8.80 10.03
C PRO A 54 46.25 -8.02 9.40
N SER A 55 46.50 -6.81 8.89
CA SER A 55 45.50 -6.02 8.12
C SER A 55 46.16 -5.56 6.82
N GLN A 56 45.42 -5.62 5.73
CA GLN A 56 45.90 -5.17 4.44
C GLN A 56 46.08 -3.64 4.44
N LYS A 57 47.29 -3.18 4.14
CA LYS A 57 47.62 -1.75 4.03
C LYS A 57 48.78 -1.57 3.05
N THR A 58 48.73 -0.49 2.31
CA THR A 58 49.83 -0.09 1.41
C THR A 58 50.54 1.09 2.04
N VAL A 59 51.80 0.90 2.41
CA VAL A 59 52.68 1.96 2.92
C VAL A 59 53.54 2.42 1.78
N PHE A 60 53.69 3.73 1.60
CA PHE A 60 54.52 4.28 0.54
C PHE A 60 55.45 5.37 1.06
N GLY A 61 56.61 5.46 0.41
CA GLY A 61 57.62 6.50 0.59
C GLY A 61 57.26 7.78 -0.17
N PRO A 62 58.25 8.61 -0.54
CA PRO A 62 57.96 9.87 -1.22
C PRO A 62 57.04 9.69 -2.43
N ALA A 63 55.96 10.50 -2.45
CA ALA A 63 54.95 10.44 -3.49
C ALA A 63 54.58 11.85 -3.95
N TYR A 64 54.30 12.00 -5.24
CA TYR A 64 53.81 13.27 -5.80
C TYR A 64 52.75 13.00 -6.88
N PRO A 65 51.73 13.87 -6.97
CA PRO A 65 50.71 13.73 -8.00
C PRO A 65 51.21 14.14 -9.37
N VAL A 66 50.78 13.40 -10.38
CA VAL A 66 51.04 13.65 -11.80
C VAL A 66 49.69 13.72 -12.52
N ILE A 67 49.47 14.79 -13.27
CA ILE A 67 48.26 15.00 -14.07
C ILE A 67 48.68 15.19 -15.53
N MET A 68 48.13 14.40 -16.43
CA MET A 68 48.42 14.44 -17.86
C MET A 68 49.95 14.36 -18.15
N GLY A 69 50.67 13.58 -17.32
CA GLY A 69 52.14 13.42 -17.44
C GLY A 69 52.96 14.53 -16.80
N VAL A 70 52.34 15.62 -16.30
CA VAL A 70 53.05 16.72 -15.64
C VAL A 70 53.09 16.52 -14.13
N PRO A 71 54.28 16.42 -13.49
CA PRO A 71 54.37 16.31 -12.05
C PRO A 71 54.04 17.65 -11.38
N LEU A 72 53.20 17.59 -10.34
CA LEU A 72 52.89 18.77 -9.53
C LEU A 72 53.99 19.00 -8.45
N PRO A 73 54.27 20.27 -8.08
CA PRO A 73 55.29 20.61 -7.10
C PRO A 73 54.87 20.37 -5.64
N ILE A 74 53.94 19.45 -5.43
CA ILE A 74 53.43 19.07 -4.12
C ILE A 74 53.75 17.61 -3.89
N GLY A 75 54.43 17.27 -2.82
CA GLY A 75 54.77 15.89 -2.51
C GLY A 75 54.50 15.53 -1.05
N LEU A 76 54.23 14.26 -0.82
CA LEU A 76 54.12 13.67 0.50
C LEU A 76 55.41 12.87 0.79
N PRO A 77 56.10 13.08 1.92
CA PRO A 77 57.33 12.37 2.24
C PRO A 77 57.08 10.88 2.49
N PHE A 78 55.92 10.52 3.04
CA PHE A 78 55.45 9.16 3.25
C PHE A 78 53.93 9.17 3.48
N GLY A 79 53.31 7.99 3.32
CA GLY A 79 51.90 7.83 3.63
C GLY A 79 51.52 6.34 3.70
N PHE A 80 50.28 6.09 4.07
CA PHE A 80 49.70 4.75 4.01
C PHE A 80 48.22 4.79 3.60
N VAL A 81 47.81 3.82 2.82
CA VAL A 81 46.43 3.57 2.43
C VAL A 81 46.01 2.27 3.11
N PRO A 82 45.18 2.32 4.15
CA PRO A 82 44.63 1.11 4.72
C PRO A 82 43.58 0.56 3.76
N LYS A 83 43.49 -0.76 3.63
CA LYS A 83 42.30 -1.36 3.02
C LYS A 83 41.15 -1.08 3.99
N ARG A 84 40.23 -0.24 3.57
CA ARG A 84 39.04 0.02 4.35
C ARG A 84 38.19 -1.25 4.35
N PRO A 85 37.80 -1.78 5.51
CA PRO A 85 36.72 -2.73 5.53
C PRO A 85 35.49 -2.05 4.92
N ASP A 86 34.62 -2.80 4.27
CA ASP A 86 33.38 -2.29 3.65
C ASP A 86 32.55 -1.47 4.63
N ARG A 87 32.77 -1.68 5.93
CA ARG A 87 32.18 -0.93 7.04
C ARG A 87 33.23 -0.70 8.14
N ALA A 88 33.43 0.53 8.54
CA ALA A 88 34.33 0.90 9.64
C ALA A 88 33.68 1.95 10.54
N THR A 89 33.81 1.77 11.85
CA THR A 89 33.46 2.80 12.83
C THR A 89 34.36 4.03 12.63
N GLY A 90 33.77 5.22 12.62
CA GLY A 90 34.51 6.45 12.37
C GLY A 90 33.68 7.71 12.53
N ILE A 91 34.35 8.84 12.34
CA ILE A 91 33.75 10.17 12.38
C ILE A 91 33.21 10.48 10.98
N LEU A 92 31.99 11.01 10.92
CA LEU A 92 31.38 11.56 9.72
C LEU A 92 31.79 13.03 9.60
N ILE A 93 32.37 13.37 8.45
CA ILE A 93 32.83 14.74 8.18
C ILE A 93 31.64 15.59 7.81
N PRO A 94 31.45 16.75 8.48
CA PRO A 94 30.31 17.61 8.21
C PRO A 94 30.42 18.33 6.87
N THR A 95 29.26 18.69 6.31
CA THR A 95 29.14 19.65 5.22
C THR A 95 28.88 21.04 5.78
N PHE A 96 29.43 22.05 5.15
CA PHE A 96 29.20 23.45 5.55
C PHE A 96 28.61 24.25 4.37
N GLY A 97 27.86 25.29 4.69
CA GLY A 97 27.23 26.15 3.72
C GLY A 97 26.41 27.24 4.39
N GLU A 98 25.58 27.92 3.61
CA GLU A 98 24.71 29.00 4.04
C GLU A 98 23.26 28.75 3.58
N GLU A 99 22.33 29.14 4.42
CA GLU A 99 20.90 29.06 4.16
C GLU A 99 20.24 30.36 4.62
N THR A 100 19.46 30.98 3.73
CA THR A 100 18.85 32.31 3.98
C THR A 100 18.02 32.36 5.27
N ALA A 101 17.30 31.27 5.58
CA ALA A 101 16.38 31.25 6.73
C ALA A 101 17.07 30.92 8.07
N ARG A 102 18.21 30.22 8.06
CA ARG A 102 18.86 29.67 9.26
C ARG A 102 20.33 30.06 9.41
N GLY A 103 20.89 30.81 8.44
CA GLY A 103 22.27 31.28 8.45
C GLY A 103 23.28 30.21 8.01
N PHE A 104 24.55 30.39 8.40
CA PHE A 104 25.59 29.40 8.14
C PHE A 104 25.33 28.10 8.89
N TYR A 105 25.65 26.98 8.24
CA TYR A 105 25.43 25.68 8.83
C TYR A 105 26.65 24.77 8.78
N LEU A 106 26.68 23.87 9.77
CA LEU A 106 27.52 22.69 9.81
C LEU A 106 26.59 21.48 9.93
N ARG A 107 26.39 20.72 8.83
CA ARG A 107 25.45 19.59 8.75
C ARG A 107 26.20 18.26 8.76
N ASP A 108 25.50 17.24 9.33
CA ASP A 108 25.92 15.84 9.31
C ASP A 108 27.25 15.58 10.04
N LEU A 109 27.67 16.45 10.97
CA LEU A 109 28.75 16.14 11.89
C LEU A 109 28.33 14.97 12.79
N GLY A 110 29.08 13.87 12.77
CA GLY A 110 28.61 12.74 13.55
C GLY A 110 29.59 11.58 13.69
N LEU A 111 29.04 10.51 14.20
CA LEU A 111 29.73 9.26 14.46
C LEU A 111 28.97 8.10 13.78
N TYR A 112 29.73 7.25 13.14
CA TYR A 112 29.24 6.01 12.55
C TYR A 112 29.81 4.82 13.31
N PHE A 113 28.95 3.94 13.80
CA PHE A 113 29.29 2.75 14.55
C PHE A 113 28.88 1.49 13.78
N VAL A 114 29.80 0.57 13.62
CA VAL A 114 29.53 -0.78 13.13
C VAL A 114 29.49 -1.73 14.33
N ILE A 115 28.33 -2.38 14.51
CA ILE A 115 28.12 -3.31 15.61
C ILE A 115 27.96 -4.72 15.06
N GLY A 116 29.07 -5.44 15.00
CA GLY A 116 29.14 -6.74 14.36
C GLY A 116 28.82 -6.68 12.85
N ASP A 117 28.42 -7.81 12.29
CA ASP A 117 28.14 -7.94 10.86
C ASP A 117 26.71 -7.59 10.47
N TYR A 118 25.84 -7.35 11.44
CA TYR A 118 24.40 -7.30 11.26
C TYR A 118 23.76 -5.92 11.46
N PHE A 119 24.47 -4.99 12.10
CA PHE A 119 23.88 -3.75 12.58
C PHE A 119 24.85 -2.57 12.44
N ASP A 120 24.34 -1.44 11.98
CA ASP A 120 25.08 -0.17 12.00
C ASP A 120 24.21 0.99 12.53
N ILE A 121 24.86 1.98 13.13
CA ILE A 121 24.22 3.22 13.61
C ILE A 121 25.05 4.41 13.16
N SER A 122 24.40 5.42 12.60
CA SER A 122 24.95 6.78 12.49
C SER A 122 24.20 7.74 13.41
N LEU A 123 24.94 8.49 14.18
CA LEU A 123 24.45 9.60 14.99
C LEU A 123 25.04 10.88 14.40
N THR A 124 24.18 11.74 13.85
CA THR A 124 24.60 13.00 13.24
C THR A 124 23.91 14.20 13.89
N THR A 125 24.57 15.34 13.89
CA THR A 125 24.01 16.61 14.35
C THR A 125 24.25 17.69 13.32
N SER A 126 23.29 18.59 13.20
CA SER A 126 23.41 19.79 12.35
C SER A 126 23.20 21.02 13.22
N LEU A 127 24.08 22.00 13.02
CA LEU A 127 24.09 23.25 13.79
C LEU A 127 24.00 24.43 12.83
N TYR A 128 23.23 25.44 13.21
CA TYR A 128 23.01 26.65 12.43
C TYR A 128 23.27 27.89 13.26
N THR A 129 23.83 28.94 12.65
CA THR A 129 24.22 30.16 13.38
C THR A 129 23.06 30.93 13.98
N LEU A 130 21.83 30.86 13.41
CA LEU A 130 20.65 31.51 13.96
C LEU A 130 19.94 30.67 15.06
N GLY A 131 20.60 29.63 15.61
CA GLY A 131 20.15 28.88 16.77
C GLY A 131 19.34 27.63 16.47
N SER A 132 19.14 27.28 15.21
CA SER A 132 18.58 25.99 14.84
C SER A 132 19.59 24.87 15.05
N TRP A 133 19.10 23.69 15.45
CA TRP A 133 19.90 22.49 15.55
C TRP A 133 19.06 21.24 15.35
N SER A 134 19.68 20.17 14.85
CA SER A 134 19.06 18.85 14.76
C SER A 134 19.98 17.73 15.21
N VAL A 135 19.36 16.64 15.65
CA VAL A 135 20.04 15.36 15.93
C VAL A 135 19.31 14.27 15.14
N ASP A 136 20.07 13.51 14.40
CA ASP A 136 19.58 12.45 13.54
C ASP A 136 20.25 11.12 13.91
N VAL A 137 19.46 10.09 14.13
CA VAL A 137 19.91 8.72 14.38
C VAL A 137 19.42 7.85 13.24
N ASN A 138 20.32 7.27 12.49
CA ASN A 138 20.00 6.32 11.44
C ASN A 138 20.66 4.98 11.72
N SER A 139 19.89 3.90 11.57
CA SER A 139 20.37 2.55 11.80
C SER A 139 19.88 1.63 10.70
N ARG A 140 20.72 0.72 10.30
CA ARG A 140 20.37 -0.37 9.39
C ARG A 140 20.75 -1.70 10.02
N TYR A 141 19.89 -2.68 9.83
CA TYR A 141 20.18 -4.04 10.26
C TYR A 141 19.75 -5.05 9.21
N LYS A 142 20.56 -6.10 9.11
CA LYS A 142 20.30 -7.21 8.20
C LYS A 142 20.82 -8.50 8.80
N VAL A 143 19.94 -9.44 9.01
CA VAL A 143 20.30 -10.82 9.38
C VAL A 143 19.86 -11.72 8.24
N ASN A 144 20.82 -12.28 7.52
CA ASN A 144 20.56 -13.11 6.34
C ASN A 144 19.58 -14.22 6.67
N TYR A 145 18.60 -14.44 5.79
CA TYR A 145 17.51 -15.42 5.92
C TYR A 145 16.56 -15.20 7.11
N LYS A 146 16.69 -14.11 7.86
CA LYS A 146 15.81 -13.77 8.98
C LYS A 146 15.06 -12.47 8.77
N CYS A 147 15.76 -11.34 8.71
CA CYS A 147 15.13 -10.04 8.57
C CYS A 147 16.08 -8.96 8.05
N THR A 148 15.50 -7.92 7.54
CA THR A 148 16.19 -6.67 7.18
C THR A 148 15.33 -5.49 7.62
N GLY A 149 15.98 -4.39 7.96
CA GLY A 149 15.24 -3.17 8.29
C GLY A 149 16.14 -1.95 8.45
N THR A 150 15.48 -0.80 8.52
CA THR A 150 16.08 0.51 8.76
C THR A 150 15.28 1.22 9.84
N PHE A 151 15.96 1.93 10.69
CA PHE A 151 15.35 2.81 11.69
C PHE A 151 16.00 4.19 11.56
N ALA A 152 15.17 5.22 11.51
CA ALA A 152 15.61 6.60 11.52
C ALA A 152 14.77 7.39 12.53
N PHE A 153 15.44 8.19 13.32
CA PHE A 153 14.84 9.14 14.25
C PHE A 153 15.51 10.48 14.03
N ASN A 154 14.72 11.52 13.88
CA ASN A 154 15.22 12.88 13.88
C ASN A 154 14.50 13.73 14.94
N PHE A 155 15.23 14.63 15.54
CA PHE A 155 14.71 15.66 16.42
C PHE A 155 15.38 16.98 16.08
N SER A 156 14.58 18.04 15.92
CA SER A 156 15.09 19.37 15.61
C SER A 156 14.42 20.45 16.45
N ASN A 157 15.18 21.51 16.70
CA ASN A 157 14.69 22.79 17.16
C ASN A 157 14.97 23.80 16.06
N ASP A 158 13.95 24.10 15.27
CA ASP A 158 14.06 24.98 14.11
C ASP A 158 13.70 26.41 14.51
N GLN A 159 14.59 27.35 14.25
CA GLN A 159 14.41 28.78 14.49
C GLN A 159 14.62 29.53 13.19
N THR A 160 13.72 30.46 12.89
CA THR A 160 13.80 31.36 11.74
C THR A 160 13.61 32.80 12.22
N GLY A 161 14.27 33.76 11.57
CA GLY A 161 14.29 35.16 11.99
C GLY A 161 15.21 35.41 13.18
N GLU A 162 15.37 36.67 13.55
CA GLU A 162 16.20 37.08 14.68
C GLU A 162 15.38 37.08 15.98
N LYS A 163 16.01 36.59 17.07
CA LYS A 163 15.36 36.52 18.38
C LYS A 163 15.00 37.91 18.91
N GLY A 164 13.71 38.17 19.05
CA GLY A 164 13.16 39.46 19.46
C GLY A 164 12.59 40.29 18.30
N ALA A 165 12.73 39.86 17.04
CA ALA A 165 12.09 40.47 15.90
C ALA A 165 10.67 39.89 15.70
N ALA A 166 9.83 40.59 14.93
CA ALA A 166 8.44 40.20 14.70
C ALA A 166 8.28 38.93 13.83
N ASP A 167 9.32 38.58 13.09
CA ASP A 167 9.40 37.41 12.23
C ASP A 167 10.05 36.19 12.90
N PHE A 168 10.39 36.31 14.20
CA PHE A 168 10.96 35.19 14.95
C PHE A 168 9.94 34.07 15.13
N PHE A 169 10.30 32.89 14.65
CA PHE A 169 9.51 31.67 14.83
C PHE A 169 10.38 30.52 15.32
N GLN A 170 9.89 29.77 16.27
CA GLN A 170 10.56 28.58 16.80
C GLN A 170 9.61 27.39 16.75
N SER A 171 10.09 26.26 16.25
CA SER A 171 9.36 24.99 16.19
C SER A 171 10.25 23.84 16.65
N ARG A 172 9.69 22.96 17.48
CA ARG A 172 10.34 21.69 17.83
C ARG A 172 9.70 20.58 17.03
N ASN A 173 10.49 19.85 16.27
CA ASN A 173 10.03 18.84 15.36
C ASN A 173 10.70 17.50 15.64
N PHE A 174 9.98 16.43 15.38
CA PHE A 174 10.52 15.08 15.44
C PHE A 174 9.96 14.24 14.30
N GLY A 175 10.71 13.21 13.93
CA GLY A 175 10.29 12.21 12.97
C GLY A 175 10.83 10.84 13.35
N VAL A 176 10.00 9.81 13.13
CA VAL A 176 10.35 8.41 13.32
C VAL A 176 10.02 7.67 12.05
N LYS A 177 11.01 7.03 11.44
CA LYS A 177 10.83 6.14 10.30
C LYS A 177 11.40 4.77 10.66
N TRP A 178 10.60 3.73 10.50
CA TRP A 178 11.05 2.36 10.73
C TRP A 178 10.50 1.46 9.63
N SER A 179 11.39 0.81 8.93
CA SER A 179 11.04 -0.26 8.00
C SER A 179 11.60 -1.58 8.50
N HIS A 180 10.79 -2.61 8.47
CA HIS A 180 11.19 -3.97 8.83
C HIS A 180 10.53 -4.94 7.87
N SER A 181 11.30 -5.89 7.38
CA SER A 181 10.80 -7.00 6.57
C SER A 181 11.41 -8.29 7.07
N GLN A 182 10.57 -9.22 7.48
CA GLN A 182 10.96 -10.58 7.81
C GLN A 182 11.10 -11.40 6.53
N ASP A 183 12.18 -12.18 6.42
CA ASP A 183 12.33 -13.14 5.32
C ASP A 183 11.30 -14.26 5.46
N SER A 184 10.64 -14.61 4.37
CA SER A 184 9.63 -15.68 4.33
C SER A 184 10.16 -17.05 4.75
N LYS A 185 11.46 -17.26 4.66
CA LYS A 185 12.16 -18.50 5.08
C LYS A 185 12.48 -18.54 6.57
N ALA A 186 12.42 -17.41 7.28
CA ALA A 186 12.79 -17.32 8.70
C ALA A 186 11.90 -18.19 9.58
N ILE A 187 10.58 -18.06 9.40
CA ILE A 187 9.57 -18.84 10.12
C ILE A 187 8.46 -19.18 9.13
N PRO A 188 8.35 -20.41 8.65
CA PRO A 188 7.30 -20.80 7.73
C PRO A 188 5.89 -20.48 8.24
N GLY A 189 5.09 -19.85 7.41
CA GLY A 189 3.71 -19.48 7.74
C GLY A 189 3.57 -18.26 8.66
N VAL A 190 4.66 -17.61 9.05
CA VAL A 190 4.63 -16.34 9.81
C VAL A 190 5.28 -15.25 8.97
N SER A 191 4.64 -14.09 8.91
CA SER A 191 5.25 -12.88 8.35
C SER A 191 5.09 -11.71 9.31
N PHE A 192 6.15 -10.94 9.43
CA PHE A 192 6.15 -9.68 10.17
C PHE A 192 6.77 -8.60 9.29
N SER A 193 6.07 -7.48 9.16
CA SER A 193 6.55 -6.32 8.43
C SER A 193 6.12 -5.04 9.12
N ALA A 194 6.97 -4.02 9.04
CA ALA A 194 6.66 -2.69 9.53
C ALA A 194 7.12 -1.65 8.52
N SER A 195 6.27 -0.66 8.30
CA SER A 195 6.56 0.55 7.55
C SER A 195 5.99 1.71 8.35
N VAL A 196 6.78 2.24 9.27
CA VAL A 196 6.39 3.34 10.15
C VAL A 196 6.96 4.63 9.59
N ASN A 197 6.10 5.61 9.42
CA ASN A 197 6.46 6.99 9.15
C ASN A 197 5.54 7.86 10.01
N PHE A 198 6.10 8.44 11.06
CA PHE A 198 5.38 9.25 12.02
C PHE A 198 6.21 10.49 12.34
N SER A 199 5.62 11.67 12.24
CA SER A 199 6.34 12.91 12.48
C SER A 199 5.42 14.00 13.04
N SER A 200 6.03 15.02 13.65
CA SER A 200 5.32 16.25 13.98
C SER A 200 4.86 16.96 12.70
N PRO A 201 3.77 17.74 12.74
CA PRO A 201 3.17 18.37 11.55
C PRO A 201 4.14 19.19 10.71
N ALA A 202 5.03 19.94 11.34
CA ALA A 202 5.97 20.83 10.67
C ALA A 202 7.30 20.16 10.27
N ASN A 203 7.52 18.89 10.65
CA ASN A 203 8.80 18.22 10.41
C ASN A 203 9.16 18.14 8.92
N SER A 204 8.20 17.79 8.07
CA SER A 204 8.42 17.72 6.62
C SER A 204 8.72 19.08 5.99
N ARG A 205 8.31 20.18 6.63
CA ARG A 205 8.56 21.53 6.15
C ARG A 205 10.01 21.99 6.39
N TYR A 206 10.57 21.64 7.52
CA TYR A 206 11.89 22.12 7.97
C TYR A 206 13.01 21.10 7.74
N ASN A 207 12.71 19.82 7.77
CA ASN A 207 13.69 18.73 7.79
C ASN A 207 13.57 17.75 6.62
N SER A 208 12.90 18.12 5.53
CA SER A 208 12.83 17.27 4.34
C SER A 208 14.15 17.29 3.57
N HIS A 209 14.61 16.11 3.17
CA HIS A 209 15.83 15.95 2.36
C HIS A 209 15.53 15.87 0.85
N SER A 210 14.26 15.95 0.45
CA SER A 210 13.84 15.92 -0.95
C SER A 210 12.56 16.74 -1.19
N VAL A 211 12.41 17.26 -2.41
CA VAL A 211 11.20 17.99 -2.83
C VAL A 211 9.95 17.12 -2.70
N SER A 212 10.05 15.84 -3.02
CA SER A 212 8.93 14.89 -2.90
C SER A 212 8.47 14.72 -1.44
N GLU A 213 9.39 14.72 -0.49
CA GLU A 213 9.09 14.61 0.94
C GLU A 213 8.46 15.92 1.46
N ALA A 214 8.97 17.07 1.03
CA ALA A 214 8.41 18.38 1.37
C ALA A 214 6.99 18.60 0.83
N LEU A 215 6.66 17.97 -0.30
CA LEU A 215 5.33 18.03 -0.92
C LEU A 215 4.37 16.94 -0.44
N GLN A 216 4.81 16.04 0.42
CA GLN A 216 3.97 14.95 0.93
C GLN A 216 2.92 15.50 1.90
N ASN A 217 1.66 15.42 1.51
CA ASN A 217 0.53 15.94 2.29
C ASN A 217 -0.04 14.92 3.28
N GLN A 218 0.21 13.65 3.05
CA GLN A 218 -0.29 12.56 3.89
C GLN A 218 0.82 11.54 4.12
N ILE A 219 1.03 11.19 5.38
CA ILE A 219 1.93 10.13 5.80
C ILE A 219 1.13 9.01 6.44
N SER A 220 1.60 7.79 6.26
CA SER A 220 0.94 6.60 6.79
C SER A 220 1.96 5.62 7.35
N SER A 221 1.53 4.86 8.34
CA SER A 221 2.31 3.80 8.95
C SER A 221 1.50 2.52 9.01
N SER A 222 2.17 1.41 8.85
CA SER A 222 1.58 0.08 9.04
C SER A 222 2.58 -0.86 9.70
N ILE A 223 2.12 -1.57 10.72
CA ILE A 223 2.82 -2.71 11.31
C ILE A 223 1.90 -3.90 11.12
N SER A 224 2.38 -4.94 10.50
CA SER A 224 1.60 -6.12 10.14
C SER A 224 2.27 -7.38 10.63
N PHE A 225 1.52 -8.16 11.37
CA PHE A 225 1.87 -9.54 11.75
C PHE A 225 0.83 -10.47 11.14
N SER A 226 1.26 -11.51 10.45
CA SER A 226 0.34 -12.54 10.01
C SER A 226 0.88 -13.95 10.28
N LYS A 227 -0.03 -14.86 10.59
CA LYS A 227 0.26 -16.27 10.78
C LYS A 227 -0.74 -17.11 10.02
N ASN A 228 -0.22 -17.98 9.17
CA ASN A 228 -0.99 -18.94 8.40
C ASN A 228 -0.70 -20.35 8.91
N TRP A 229 -1.75 -21.10 9.23
CA TRP A 229 -1.66 -22.49 9.64
C TRP A 229 -2.08 -23.41 8.48
N ASN A 230 -1.12 -23.79 7.66
CA ASN A 230 -1.29 -24.72 6.54
C ASN A 230 -2.46 -24.39 5.60
N GLY A 231 -2.70 -23.09 5.36
CA GLY A 231 -3.79 -22.62 4.51
C GLY A 231 -5.20 -22.79 5.09
N LYS A 232 -5.34 -23.33 6.32
CA LYS A 232 -6.65 -23.54 6.96
C LYS A 232 -7.10 -22.35 7.79
N PHE A 233 -6.19 -21.80 8.56
CA PHE A 233 -6.45 -20.62 9.40
C PHE A 233 -5.43 -19.54 9.09
N ASN A 234 -5.89 -18.31 9.09
CA ASN A 234 -5.05 -17.14 8.94
C ASN A 234 -5.42 -16.12 10.01
N LEU A 235 -4.43 -15.66 10.76
CA LEU A 235 -4.53 -14.55 11.70
C LEU A 235 -3.68 -13.40 11.15
N SER A 236 -4.26 -12.21 11.06
CA SER A 236 -3.57 -10.98 10.74
C SER A 236 -3.84 -9.94 11.83
N VAL A 237 -2.79 -9.35 12.35
CA VAL A 237 -2.84 -8.28 13.34
C VAL A 237 -2.13 -7.08 12.75
N ASN A 238 -2.85 -5.98 12.57
CA ASN A 238 -2.32 -4.78 11.98
C ASN A 238 -2.48 -3.59 12.93
N ALA A 239 -1.47 -2.74 12.94
CA ALA A 239 -1.53 -1.41 13.52
C ALA A 239 -1.36 -0.41 12.37
N LEU A 240 -2.33 0.47 12.20
CA LEU A 240 -2.37 1.42 11.09
C LEU A 240 -2.43 2.85 11.65
N HIS A 241 -1.70 3.75 11.01
CA HIS A 241 -1.72 5.16 11.28
C HIS A 241 -1.79 5.93 9.96
N SER A 242 -2.52 7.02 9.93
CA SER A 242 -2.45 8.02 8.88
C SER A 242 -2.58 9.42 9.47
N GLN A 243 -1.87 10.36 8.87
CA GLN A 243 -1.77 11.74 9.35
C GLN A 243 -1.77 12.68 8.14
N ASN A 244 -2.57 13.75 8.22
CA ASN A 244 -2.52 14.83 7.25
C ASN A 244 -1.52 15.90 7.74
N THR A 245 -0.49 16.19 6.96
CA THR A 245 0.58 17.13 7.32
C THR A 245 0.33 18.55 6.82
N ARG A 246 -0.65 18.74 5.94
CA ARG A 246 -0.93 20.02 5.27
C ARG A 246 -1.93 20.89 6.02
N ASP A 247 -2.82 20.27 6.77
CA ASP A 247 -3.85 20.96 7.52
C ASP A 247 -3.28 21.54 8.82
N THR A 248 -3.60 22.80 9.10
CA THR A 248 -3.22 23.46 10.37
C THR A 248 -3.76 22.72 11.58
N LEU A 249 -4.85 21.98 11.44
CA LEU A 249 -5.47 21.16 12.49
C LEU A 249 -4.79 19.81 12.70
N CYS A 250 -4.04 19.35 11.74
CA CYS A 250 -3.31 18.08 11.73
C CYS A 250 -4.12 16.89 12.25
N ASN A 251 -4.89 16.31 11.34
CA ASN A 251 -5.77 15.18 11.67
C ASN A 251 -5.01 13.86 11.69
N TYR A 252 -5.13 13.14 12.80
CA TYR A 252 -4.60 11.79 12.99
C TYR A 252 -5.70 10.74 12.93
N SER A 253 -5.42 9.62 12.30
CA SER A 253 -6.24 8.43 12.32
C SER A 253 -5.39 7.22 12.73
N PHE A 254 -5.77 6.56 13.82
CA PHE A 254 -5.14 5.32 14.25
C PHE A 254 -6.16 4.19 14.24
N THR A 255 -5.72 3.01 13.80
CA THR A 255 -6.47 1.76 13.97
C THR A 255 -5.56 0.77 14.69
N LEU A 256 -5.79 0.58 15.98
CA LEU A 256 -4.91 -0.12 16.93
C LEU A 256 -5.73 -0.90 17.97
N PRO A 257 -5.82 -2.22 17.92
CA PRO A 257 -5.42 -3.10 16.83
C PRO A 257 -6.50 -3.26 15.76
N ASN A 258 -6.10 -3.73 14.58
CA ASN A 258 -6.98 -4.32 13.59
C ASN A 258 -6.64 -5.81 13.50
N VAL A 259 -7.44 -6.66 14.09
CA VAL A 259 -7.22 -8.11 14.16
C VAL A 259 -8.21 -8.81 13.25
N THR A 260 -7.71 -9.51 12.25
CA THR A 260 -8.53 -10.33 11.36
C THR A 260 -8.15 -11.79 11.53
N PHE A 261 -9.12 -12.63 11.82
CA PHE A 261 -8.98 -14.07 11.81
C PHE A 261 -9.90 -14.66 10.74
N SER A 262 -9.37 -15.55 9.92
CA SER A 262 -10.14 -16.25 8.90
C SER A 262 -9.85 -17.74 8.90
N MET A 263 -10.91 -18.49 8.73
CA MET A 263 -10.88 -19.94 8.51
C MET A 263 -11.27 -20.20 7.06
N SER A 264 -10.38 -20.83 6.31
CA SER A 264 -10.68 -21.30 4.96
C SER A 264 -11.86 -22.27 4.99
N ARG A 265 -12.56 -22.38 3.87
CA ARG A 265 -13.72 -23.28 3.79
C ARG A 265 -13.33 -24.70 4.18
N ILE A 266 -13.99 -25.21 5.22
CA ILE A 266 -13.92 -26.60 5.63
C ILE A 266 -15.15 -27.34 5.14
N TYR A 267 -14.99 -28.63 4.89
CA TYR A 267 -16.06 -29.55 4.49
C TYR A 267 -16.28 -30.55 5.61
N PRO A 268 -17.18 -30.26 6.58
CA PRO A 268 -17.32 -31.04 7.80
C PRO A 268 -17.69 -32.49 7.55
N PHE A 269 -18.45 -32.74 6.49
CA PHE A 269 -18.99 -34.06 6.17
C PHE A 269 -18.16 -34.83 5.14
N LYS A 270 -17.04 -34.28 4.68
CA LYS A 270 -16.18 -34.90 3.66
C LYS A 270 -15.36 -36.04 4.27
N LYS A 271 -15.54 -37.23 3.77
CA LYS A 271 -14.76 -38.42 4.19
C LYS A 271 -13.30 -38.30 3.72
N LYS A 272 -12.34 -38.59 4.62
CA LYS A 272 -10.90 -38.55 4.32
C LYS A 272 -10.48 -39.65 3.33
N ASN A 273 -10.96 -40.87 3.54
CA ASN A 273 -10.67 -42.02 2.67
C ASN A 273 -11.94 -42.41 1.95
N ARG A 274 -12.02 -42.05 0.69
CA ARG A 274 -13.23 -42.19 -0.09
C ARG A 274 -13.09 -43.13 -1.26
N VAL A 275 -14.09 -43.99 -1.41
CA VAL A 275 -14.29 -44.82 -2.61
C VAL A 275 -15.61 -44.39 -3.25
N GLY A 276 -15.59 -44.03 -4.53
CA GLY A 276 -16.76 -43.65 -5.29
C GLY A 276 -17.05 -42.14 -5.38
N LYS A 277 -18.21 -41.75 -5.92
CA LYS A 277 -18.62 -40.35 -6.19
C LYS A 277 -18.98 -39.60 -4.91
N GLU A 278 -18.73 -38.31 -4.87
CA GLU A 278 -19.04 -37.39 -3.76
C GLU A 278 -20.54 -37.31 -3.48
N LYS A 279 -20.96 -37.58 -2.28
CA LYS A 279 -22.36 -37.49 -1.88
C LYS A 279 -22.74 -35.99 -1.72
N PHE A 280 -24.01 -35.70 -1.89
CA PHE A 280 -24.54 -34.33 -1.82
C PHE A 280 -24.11 -33.60 -0.52
N TYR A 281 -24.27 -34.22 0.63
CA TYR A 281 -23.93 -33.62 1.92
C TYR A 281 -22.42 -33.42 2.16
N GLU A 282 -21.55 -34.15 1.48
CA GLU A 282 -20.09 -33.99 1.59
C GLU A 282 -19.59 -32.67 0.99
N LYS A 283 -20.41 -32.02 0.16
CA LYS A 283 -20.13 -30.73 -0.48
C LYS A 283 -20.52 -29.50 0.37
N PHE A 284 -21.15 -29.70 1.51
CA PHE A 284 -21.40 -28.62 2.45
C PHE A 284 -20.08 -28.04 2.93
N SER A 285 -19.96 -26.72 2.89
CA SER A 285 -18.77 -26.02 3.36
C SER A 285 -19.12 -24.89 4.30
N ILE A 286 -18.25 -24.65 5.27
CA ILE A 286 -18.36 -23.55 6.21
C ILE A 286 -17.05 -22.77 6.17
N GLY A 287 -17.15 -21.49 5.89
CA GLY A 287 -16.08 -20.52 6.04
C GLY A 287 -16.41 -19.53 7.14
N TYR A 288 -15.40 -19.04 7.84
CA TYR A 288 -15.58 -18.05 8.91
C TYR A 288 -14.52 -16.98 8.81
N SER A 289 -14.92 -15.73 9.01
CA SER A 289 -14.00 -14.61 9.19
C SER A 289 -14.52 -13.67 10.26
N THR A 290 -13.60 -13.12 11.02
CA THR A 290 -13.88 -12.12 12.04
C THR A 290 -12.85 -11.00 11.97
N THR A 291 -13.30 -9.78 12.23
CA THR A 291 -12.43 -8.60 12.30
C THR A 291 -12.78 -7.80 13.53
N LEU A 292 -11.82 -7.66 14.43
CA LEU A 292 -11.86 -6.74 15.57
C LEU A 292 -11.11 -5.48 15.18
N GLN A 293 -11.75 -4.34 15.31
CA GLN A 293 -11.12 -3.04 15.06
C GLN A 293 -11.32 -2.11 16.25
N ASN A 294 -10.27 -1.35 16.54
CA ASN A 294 -10.31 -0.23 17.45
C ASN A 294 -9.69 0.97 16.74
N LYS A 295 -10.50 1.99 16.45
CA LYS A 295 -10.13 3.15 15.63
C LYS A 295 -10.32 4.43 16.44
N ILE A 296 -9.43 5.39 16.24
CA ILE A 296 -9.59 6.75 16.74
C ILE A 296 -9.20 7.76 15.68
N ASN A 297 -9.99 8.82 15.53
CA ASN A 297 -9.65 10.00 14.74
C ASN A 297 -9.66 11.21 15.66
N PHE A 298 -8.62 12.04 15.58
CA PHE A 298 -8.48 13.22 16.43
C PHE A 298 -7.58 14.28 15.80
N GLU A 299 -7.76 15.52 16.22
CA GLU A 299 -6.85 16.61 15.90
C GLU A 299 -5.68 16.65 16.91
N ALA A 300 -4.52 17.15 16.46
CA ALA A 300 -3.32 17.20 17.31
C ALA A 300 -3.56 17.83 18.69
N LYS A 301 -4.39 18.89 18.77
CA LYS A 301 -4.73 19.61 20.01
C LYS A 301 -5.56 18.80 21.00
N GLU A 302 -6.23 17.74 20.55
CA GLU A 302 -7.12 16.92 21.38
C GLU A 302 -6.38 15.79 22.10
N PHE A 303 -5.13 15.55 21.70
CA PHE A 303 -4.33 14.49 22.30
C PHE A 303 -4.08 14.77 23.80
N GLY A 304 -4.46 13.81 24.63
CA GLY A 304 -4.31 13.92 26.09
C GLY A 304 -5.33 14.80 26.80
N GLN A 305 -6.32 15.35 26.09
CA GLN A 305 -7.41 16.11 26.72
C GLN A 305 -8.42 15.20 27.44
N PRO A 306 -9.14 15.70 28.44
CA PRO A 306 -10.23 14.96 29.07
C PRO A 306 -11.23 14.44 28.02
N GLY A 307 -11.63 13.18 28.12
CA GLY A 307 -12.54 12.55 27.16
C GLY A 307 -11.87 12.03 25.88
N PHE A 308 -10.54 12.15 25.73
CA PHE A 308 -9.83 11.60 24.55
C PHE A 308 -10.09 10.10 24.37
N ALA A 309 -10.12 9.32 25.47
CA ALA A 309 -10.41 7.89 25.41
C ALA A 309 -11.84 7.57 24.91
N ASP A 310 -12.78 8.49 25.06
CA ASP A 310 -14.15 8.31 24.60
C ASP A 310 -14.32 8.41 23.09
N LYS A 311 -13.33 8.94 22.38
CA LYS A 311 -13.30 9.02 20.92
C LYS A 311 -12.97 7.70 20.24
N PHE A 312 -12.49 6.71 20.98
CA PHE A 312 -12.23 5.39 20.40
C PHE A 312 -13.51 4.74 19.91
N GLN A 313 -13.44 4.23 18.70
CA GLN A 313 -14.50 3.48 18.02
C GLN A 313 -14.07 2.02 17.96
N ASN A 314 -14.81 1.16 18.61
CA ASN A 314 -14.49 -0.25 18.68
C ASN A 314 -15.67 -1.12 18.28
N GLY A 315 -15.35 -2.29 17.76
CA GLY A 315 -16.37 -3.25 17.35
C GLY A 315 -15.72 -4.49 16.74
N MET A 316 -16.52 -5.53 16.62
CA MET A 316 -16.08 -6.79 16.03
C MET A 316 -17.13 -7.32 15.07
N THR A 317 -16.71 -7.75 13.89
CA THR A 317 -17.59 -8.36 12.89
C THR A 317 -17.31 -9.85 12.80
N HIS A 318 -18.34 -10.63 12.61
CA HIS A 318 -18.28 -12.07 12.38
C HIS A 318 -19.04 -12.40 11.09
N ASN A 319 -18.43 -13.11 10.18
CA ASN A 319 -19.04 -13.52 8.92
C ASN A 319 -18.92 -15.04 8.76
N PHE A 320 -20.05 -15.71 8.65
CA PHE A 320 -20.15 -17.13 8.39
C PHE A 320 -20.64 -17.34 6.97
N GLN A 321 -19.86 -18.02 6.16
CA GLN A 321 -20.20 -18.39 4.80
C GLN A 321 -20.56 -19.87 4.75
N ILE A 322 -21.81 -20.17 4.53
CA ILE A 322 -22.31 -21.55 4.42
C ILE A 322 -22.47 -21.85 2.94
N GLY A 323 -21.56 -22.62 2.39
CA GLY A 323 -21.63 -23.08 1.01
C GLY A 323 -22.49 -24.32 0.93
N LEU A 324 -23.60 -24.21 0.20
CA LEU A 324 -24.47 -25.33 -0.12
C LEU A 324 -23.92 -26.08 -1.35
N PRO A 325 -24.29 -27.35 -1.54
CA PRO A 325 -23.88 -28.10 -2.70
C PRO A 325 -24.30 -27.45 -4.00
N ASN A 326 -23.35 -27.19 -4.88
CA ASN A 326 -23.63 -26.77 -6.24
C ASN A 326 -24.16 -27.97 -7.06
N PHE A 327 -25.05 -27.69 -7.99
CA PHE A 327 -25.58 -28.67 -8.93
C PHE A 327 -25.76 -28.04 -10.32
N THR A 328 -25.92 -28.89 -11.33
CA THR A 328 -26.07 -28.46 -12.73
C THR A 328 -27.47 -28.77 -13.21
N ILE A 329 -28.11 -27.80 -13.82
CA ILE A 329 -29.38 -27.93 -14.51
C ILE A 329 -29.12 -28.04 -16.02
N PHE A 330 -29.82 -28.91 -16.71
CA PHE A 330 -29.67 -29.15 -18.17
C PHE A 330 -28.23 -29.44 -18.61
N LYS A 331 -27.36 -29.94 -17.72
CA LYS A 331 -25.92 -30.23 -17.94
C LYS A 331 -25.03 -29.01 -18.17
N TYR A 332 -25.60 -27.82 -18.39
CA TYR A 332 -24.86 -26.61 -18.80
C TYR A 332 -24.95 -25.45 -17.84
N ILE A 333 -25.99 -25.38 -17.03
CA ILE A 333 -26.22 -24.27 -16.08
C ILE A 333 -25.76 -24.71 -14.70
N ASN A 334 -24.71 -24.09 -14.19
CA ASN A 334 -24.26 -24.28 -12.82
C ASN A 334 -25.10 -23.43 -11.88
N VAL A 335 -25.68 -24.08 -10.89
CA VAL A 335 -26.47 -23.45 -9.82
C VAL A 335 -25.70 -23.55 -8.52
N THR A 336 -25.44 -22.43 -7.88
CA THR A 336 -24.70 -22.34 -6.63
C THR A 336 -25.56 -21.59 -5.60
N PRO A 337 -26.28 -22.29 -4.75
CA PRO A 337 -26.97 -21.69 -3.63
C PRO A 337 -25.98 -21.35 -2.52
N SER A 338 -26.26 -20.32 -1.74
CA SER A 338 -25.45 -19.85 -0.64
C SER A 338 -26.30 -19.26 0.48
N ILE A 339 -25.82 -19.42 1.70
CA ILE A 339 -26.38 -18.76 2.87
C ILE A 339 -25.22 -18.02 3.54
N SER A 340 -25.45 -16.77 3.91
CA SER A 340 -24.51 -16.00 4.71
C SER A 340 -25.18 -15.52 5.99
N TYR A 341 -24.44 -15.59 7.08
CA TYR A 341 -24.80 -15.06 8.36
C TYR A 341 -23.69 -14.14 8.83
N GLY A 342 -24.06 -12.91 9.18
CA GLY A 342 -23.17 -11.90 9.73
C GLY A 342 -23.64 -11.45 11.10
N MET A 343 -22.69 -11.13 11.96
CA MET A 343 -22.96 -10.59 13.29
C MET A 343 -21.95 -9.48 13.59
N ASN A 344 -22.43 -8.33 14.06
CA ASN A 344 -21.55 -7.28 14.54
C ASN A 344 -21.72 -7.14 16.05
N TRP A 345 -20.61 -7.15 16.77
CA TRP A 345 -20.56 -6.85 18.19
C TRP A 345 -20.32 -5.36 18.40
N HIS A 346 -21.15 -4.78 19.26
CA HIS A 346 -21.13 -3.38 19.67
C HIS A 346 -20.81 -3.30 21.16
N PHE A 347 -19.86 -2.45 21.50
CA PHE A 347 -19.42 -2.27 22.88
C PHE A 347 -19.93 -0.97 23.51
N ARG A 348 -20.74 -0.23 22.76
CA ARG A 348 -21.47 0.97 23.19
C ARG A 348 -22.88 0.97 22.61
N SER A 349 -23.79 1.61 23.29
CA SER A 349 -25.15 1.88 22.81
C SER A 349 -25.58 3.28 23.21
N GLN A 350 -26.54 3.83 22.50
CA GLN A 350 -27.16 5.11 22.78
C GLN A 350 -28.63 4.95 23.07
N GLU A 351 -29.20 5.92 23.77
CA GLU A 351 -30.63 6.14 23.83
C GLU A 351 -30.98 7.46 23.16
N MET A 352 -32.16 7.54 22.55
CA MET A 352 -32.73 8.80 22.07
C MET A 352 -33.89 9.21 22.95
N LYS A 353 -33.96 10.49 23.30
CA LYS A 353 -35.07 11.11 24.02
C LYS A 353 -35.53 12.33 23.25
N PHE A 354 -36.80 12.64 23.41
CA PHE A 354 -37.36 13.89 22.93
C PHE A 354 -37.36 14.89 24.10
N ILE A 355 -36.71 16.04 23.88
CA ILE A 355 -36.72 17.20 24.78
C ILE A 355 -37.40 18.33 24.02
N GLU A 356 -38.35 19.04 24.63
CA GLU A 356 -39.08 20.08 23.95
C GLU A 356 -38.14 21.08 23.23
N PRO A 357 -38.34 21.30 21.92
CA PRO A 357 -37.42 22.13 21.14
C PRO A 357 -37.46 23.58 21.62
N GLN A 358 -36.31 24.13 21.89
CA GLN A 358 -36.07 25.56 22.12
C GLN A 358 -35.37 26.15 20.93
N TYR A 359 -35.65 27.41 20.63
CA TYR A 359 -35.05 28.11 19.50
C TYR A 359 -34.32 29.36 20.02
N ASP A 360 -33.15 29.66 19.44
CA ASP A 360 -32.40 30.89 19.72
C ASP A 360 -33.10 32.12 19.09
N ALA A 361 -32.50 33.31 19.29
CA ALA A 361 -33.01 34.55 18.75
C ALA A 361 -32.99 34.60 17.22
N GLU A 362 -32.12 33.83 16.59
CA GLU A 362 -31.94 33.66 15.15
C GLU A 362 -32.86 32.57 14.57
N GLY A 363 -33.67 31.85 15.40
CA GLY A 363 -34.58 30.81 14.99
C GLY A 363 -33.95 29.44 14.76
N ASN A 364 -32.69 29.24 15.16
CA ASN A 364 -32.03 27.92 15.11
C ASN A 364 -32.42 27.10 16.33
N LEU A 365 -32.45 25.78 16.16
CA LEU A 365 -32.74 24.86 17.27
C LEU A 365 -31.58 24.90 18.28
N VAL A 366 -31.88 25.17 19.55
CA VAL A 366 -30.89 25.17 20.62
C VAL A 366 -30.35 23.75 20.81
N GLU A 367 -29.00 23.65 20.89
CA GLU A 367 -28.33 22.37 21.09
C GLU A 367 -28.83 21.68 22.38
N GLY A 368 -29.07 20.37 22.30
CA GLY A 368 -29.60 19.58 23.43
C GLY A 368 -31.11 19.58 23.51
N THR A 369 -31.86 20.19 22.57
CA THR A 369 -33.30 20.13 22.48
C THR A 369 -33.78 19.43 21.21
N GLY A 370 -35.06 19.08 21.10
CA GLY A 370 -35.57 18.26 20.03
C GLY A 370 -35.31 16.75 20.27
N ILE A 371 -34.99 16.02 19.23
CA ILE A 371 -34.59 14.62 19.35
C ILE A 371 -33.12 14.56 19.64
N VAL A 372 -32.75 14.27 20.86
CA VAL A 372 -31.37 14.26 21.33
C VAL A 372 -30.87 12.86 21.64
N GLN A 373 -29.61 12.64 21.31
CA GLN A 373 -28.88 11.45 21.75
C GLN A 373 -28.52 11.61 23.22
N THR A 374 -28.99 10.68 24.05
CA THR A 374 -28.67 10.65 25.48
C THR A 374 -28.06 9.32 25.87
N ASN A 375 -27.40 9.29 27.04
CA ASN A 375 -26.89 8.05 27.62
C ASN A 375 -25.98 7.26 26.67
N LEU A 376 -25.08 7.95 25.94
CA LEU A 376 -24.01 7.24 25.25
C LEU A 376 -23.13 6.55 26.31
N GLY A 377 -23.21 5.24 26.38
CA GLY A 377 -22.50 4.44 27.39
C GLY A 377 -20.98 4.63 27.31
N LYS A 378 -20.28 4.30 28.40
CA LYS A 378 -18.80 4.27 28.40
C LYS A 378 -18.27 3.24 27.39
N GLN A 379 -17.03 3.42 26.98
CA GLN A 379 -16.29 2.41 26.19
C GLN A 379 -16.34 1.06 26.91
N PHE A 380 -16.71 0.00 26.18
CA PHE A 380 -16.88 -1.36 26.72
C PHE A 380 -17.91 -1.48 27.87
N GLY A 381 -18.75 -0.46 28.06
CA GLY A 381 -19.77 -0.46 29.12
C GLY A 381 -21.02 -1.24 28.78
N THR A 382 -21.26 -1.52 27.51
CA THR A 382 -22.43 -2.25 27.02
C THR A 382 -21.98 -3.28 26.00
N PHE A 383 -22.50 -4.48 26.06
CA PHE A 383 -22.32 -5.48 25.01
C PHE A 383 -23.64 -5.72 24.28
N GLY A 384 -23.59 -5.67 22.96
CA GLY A 384 -24.72 -6.01 22.12
C GLY A 384 -24.30 -6.56 20.79
N ALA A 385 -25.19 -7.29 20.15
CA ALA A 385 -24.96 -7.89 18.86
C ALA A 385 -26.08 -7.53 17.89
N THR A 386 -25.71 -7.24 16.65
CA THR A 386 -26.65 -7.14 15.54
C THR A 386 -26.42 -8.26 14.56
N HIS A 387 -27.50 -8.81 14.01
CA HIS A 387 -27.48 -10.00 13.18
C HIS A 387 -27.97 -9.69 11.77
N THR A 388 -27.26 -10.21 10.79
CA THR A 388 -27.65 -10.18 9.38
C THR A 388 -27.65 -11.57 8.79
N TYR A 389 -28.64 -11.89 8.02
CA TYR A 389 -28.72 -13.16 7.32
C TYR A 389 -29.25 -12.93 5.91
N SER A 390 -28.69 -13.67 4.96
CA SER A 390 -29.14 -13.63 3.59
C SER A 390 -28.99 -14.99 2.93
N GLY A 391 -29.90 -15.30 2.04
CA GLY A 391 -29.85 -16.44 1.14
C GLY A 391 -29.72 -15.97 -0.29
N GLY A 392 -28.93 -16.68 -1.08
CA GLY A 392 -28.71 -16.37 -2.47
C GLY A 392 -28.64 -17.61 -3.35
N ILE A 393 -29.00 -17.45 -4.60
CA ILE A 393 -28.83 -18.45 -5.66
C ILE A 393 -28.14 -17.77 -6.83
N SER A 394 -27.01 -18.31 -7.26
CA SER A 394 -26.32 -17.87 -8.46
C SER A 394 -26.38 -18.94 -9.54
N MET A 395 -26.75 -18.54 -10.74
CA MET A 395 -26.80 -19.39 -11.93
C MET A 395 -25.81 -18.86 -12.96
N SER A 396 -24.96 -19.71 -13.50
CA SER A 396 -23.98 -19.31 -14.49
C SER A 396 -23.79 -20.40 -15.54
N THR A 397 -23.49 -19.96 -16.77
CA THR A 397 -23.13 -20.85 -17.87
C THR A 397 -22.06 -20.23 -18.74
N ARG A 398 -21.51 -21.00 -19.67
CA ARG A 398 -20.57 -20.51 -20.69
C ARG A 398 -21.06 -20.94 -22.06
N LEU A 399 -21.20 -19.98 -22.94
CA LEU A 399 -21.57 -20.18 -24.35
C LEU A 399 -20.33 -19.91 -25.20
N TYR A 400 -20.10 -20.78 -26.18
CA TYR A 400 -18.95 -20.69 -27.07
C TYR A 400 -19.44 -20.49 -28.49
N GLY A 401 -19.06 -19.38 -29.09
CA GLY A 401 -19.20 -19.12 -30.50
C GLY A 401 -17.83 -19.24 -31.21
N MET A 402 -17.78 -19.87 -32.36
CA MET A 402 -16.57 -19.93 -33.17
C MET A 402 -16.90 -19.58 -34.61
N PHE A 403 -16.25 -18.54 -35.13
CA PHE A 403 -16.35 -18.10 -36.52
C PHE A 403 -15.05 -18.48 -37.23
N ASN A 404 -15.15 -19.39 -38.20
CA ASN A 404 -14.01 -19.90 -38.97
C ASN A 404 -13.93 -19.21 -40.34
N PHE A 405 -12.77 -18.62 -40.65
CA PHE A 405 -12.51 -17.88 -41.90
C PHE A 405 -11.65 -18.66 -42.90
N GLY A 406 -11.15 -19.85 -42.52
CA GLY A 406 -10.30 -20.71 -43.33
C GLY A 406 -8.82 -20.67 -42.99
N LYS A 407 -8.12 -21.80 -43.22
CA LYS A 407 -6.72 -22.02 -42.81
C LYS A 407 -5.70 -21.09 -43.49
N HIS A 408 -6.01 -20.59 -44.69
CA HIS A 408 -5.09 -19.77 -45.49
C HIS A 408 -5.19 -18.25 -45.19
N ARG A 409 -6.20 -17.82 -44.46
CA ARG A 409 -6.38 -16.40 -44.12
C ARG A 409 -5.50 -15.99 -42.95
N LYS A 410 -5.15 -14.69 -42.86
CA LYS A 410 -4.39 -14.12 -41.71
C LYS A 410 -5.11 -14.41 -40.39
N VAL A 411 -6.42 -14.17 -40.34
CA VAL A 411 -7.28 -14.55 -39.20
C VAL A 411 -7.97 -15.86 -39.63
N GLN A 412 -7.66 -16.94 -38.94
CA GLN A 412 -8.20 -18.27 -39.24
C GLN A 412 -9.55 -18.51 -38.56
N ALA A 413 -9.68 -18.05 -37.31
CA ALA A 413 -10.92 -18.17 -36.56
C ALA A 413 -11.00 -17.08 -35.47
N ILE A 414 -12.22 -16.70 -35.12
CA ILE A 414 -12.50 -15.89 -33.92
C ILE A 414 -13.37 -16.74 -32.99
N ARG A 415 -12.93 -16.86 -31.74
CA ARG A 415 -13.67 -17.49 -30.65
C ARG A 415 -14.27 -16.40 -29.76
N HIS A 416 -15.58 -16.42 -29.61
CA HIS A 416 -16.33 -15.61 -28.67
C HIS A 416 -16.83 -16.48 -27.52
N VAL A 417 -16.48 -16.14 -26.32
CA VAL A 417 -16.97 -16.79 -25.10
C VAL A 417 -17.87 -15.83 -24.36
N VAL A 418 -19.13 -16.20 -24.20
CA VAL A 418 -20.13 -15.45 -23.42
C VAL A 418 -20.35 -16.19 -22.10
N SER A 419 -20.21 -15.50 -21.00
CA SER A 419 -20.38 -16.03 -19.63
C SER A 419 -21.49 -15.27 -18.91
N PRO A 420 -22.78 -15.58 -19.19
CA PRO A 420 -23.87 -14.98 -18.44
C PRO A 420 -23.97 -15.57 -17.04
N SER A 421 -24.27 -14.73 -16.07
CA SER A 421 -24.58 -15.11 -14.71
C SER A 421 -25.75 -14.27 -14.16
N ILE A 422 -26.66 -14.94 -13.50
CA ILE A 422 -27.80 -14.35 -12.81
C ILE A 422 -27.67 -14.75 -11.34
N SER A 423 -27.75 -13.78 -10.43
CA SER A 423 -27.77 -14.06 -9.00
C SER A 423 -28.96 -13.36 -8.34
N MET A 424 -29.65 -14.10 -7.52
CA MET A 424 -30.74 -13.60 -6.69
C MET A 424 -30.29 -13.65 -5.23
N ASN A 425 -30.45 -12.54 -4.52
CA ASN A 425 -30.20 -12.43 -3.09
C ASN A 425 -31.44 -11.94 -2.38
N PHE A 426 -31.73 -12.54 -1.24
CA PHE A 426 -32.83 -12.15 -0.36
C PHE A 426 -32.31 -12.08 1.07
N SER A 427 -32.65 -11.00 1.76
CA SER A 427 -32.45 -10.84 3.21
C SER A 427 -33.75 -10.44 3.85
N PRO A 428 -34.24 -11.19 4.83
CA PRO A 428 -35.51 -10.89 5.51
C PRO A 428 -35.39 -9.64 6.38
N GLU A 429 -36.50 -9.26 6.99
CA GLU A 429 -36.58 -8.10 7.86
C GLU A 429 -35.64 -8.22 9.07
N LYS A 430 -34.96 -7.13 9.40
CA LYS A 430 -33.97 -7.02 10.47
C LYS A 430 -34.33 -6.02 11.55
N GLY A 431 -35.53 -5.39 11.43
CA GLY A 431 -36.06 -4.38 12.34
C GLY A 431 -36.50 -4.90 13.70
N LEU A 432 -35.93 -6.00 14.18
CA LEU A 432 -36.31 -6.66 15.40
C LEU A 432 -35.56 -6.06 16.62
N ALA A 433 -36.22 -6.13 17.79
CA ALA A 433 -35.69 -5.55 19.02
C ALA A 433 -34.31 -6.09 19.43
N PHE A 434 -34.03 -7.37 19.14
CA PHE A 434 -32.71 -7.98 19.41
C PHE A 434 -31.57 -7.42 18.53
N ASN A 435 -31.90 -6.80 17.38
CA ASN A 435 -30.96 -6.05 16.56
C ASN A 435 -30.78 -4.60 17.01
N GLY A 436 -31.29 -4.23 18.18
CA GLY A 436 -31.13 -2.90 18.74
C GLY A 436 -32.16 -1.86 18.24
N TRP A 437 -33.16 -2.27 17.51
CA TRP A 437 -34.21 -1.36 17.07
C TRP A 437 -35.14 -0.98 18.23
N ARG A 438 -35.43 0.32 18.34
CA ARG A 438 -36.31 0.93 19.34
C ARG A 438 -37.21 1.95 18.67
N THR A 439 -38.29 2.29 19.32
CA THR A 439 -39.27 3.27 18.87
C THR A 439 -39.33 4.40 19.89
N LEU A 440 -39.16 5.63 19.41
CA LEU A 440 -39.38 6.85 20.18
C LEU A 440 -40.73 7.44 19.77
N THR A 441 -41.64 7.57 20.73
CA THR A 441 -42.94 8.23 20.54
C THR A 441 -42.91 9.57 21.28
N TYR A 442 -43.29 10.64 20.60
CA TYR A 442 -43.36 11.98 21.17
C TYR A 442 -44.48 12.78 20.50
N THR A 443 -44.95 13.82 21.16
CA THR A 443 -45.93 14.75 20.58
C THR A 443 -45.21 15.88 19.89
N ASP A 444 -45.49 16.09 18.61
CA ASP A 444 -44.90 17.21 17.86
C ASP A 444 -45.44 18.54 18.40
N PRO A 445 -44.59 19.46 18.83
CA PRO A 445 -45.00 20.75 19.40
C PRO A 445 -45.80 21.62 18.43
N LYS A 446 -45.57 21.48 17.12
CA LYS A 446 -46.22 22.27 16.07
C LYS A 446 -47.57 21.69 15.64
N THR A 447 -47.62 20.41 15.35
CA THR A 447 -48.82 19.74 14.84
C THR A 447 -49.69 19.19 15.94
N LYS A 448 -49.17 19.05 17.18
CA LYS A 448 -49.81 18.40 18.34
C LYS A 448 -50.18 16.94 18.08
N GLU A 449 -49.63 16.35 17.05
CA GLU A 449 -49.86 14.95 16.71
C GLU A 449 -48.82 14.05 17.38
N SER A 450 -49.18 12.81 17.66
CA SER A 450 -48.25 11.80 18.15
C SER A 450 -47.39 11.27 17.00
N VAL A 451 -46.11 11.51 17.06
CA VAL A 451 -45.13 11.07 16.06
C VAL A 451 -44.32 9.91 16.62
N THR A 452 -44.20 8.88 15.82
CA THR A 452 -43.40 7.69 16.14
C THR A 452 -42.19 7.61 15.23
N LYS A 453 -40.98 7.56 15.81
CA LYS A 453 -39.72 7.47 15.07
C LYS A 453 -38.93 6.26 15.52
N ASP A 454 -38.60 5.39 14.56
CA ASP A 454 -37.73 4.26 14.81
C ASP A 454 -36.28 4.69 14.79
N TYR A 455 -35.50 4.18 15.73
CA TYR A 455 -34.05 4.37 15.79
C TYR A 455 -33.34 3.08 16.21
N ASN A 456 -32.05 3.01 15.96
CA ASN A 456 -31.26 1.88 16.42
C ASN A 456 -30.23 2.35 17.46
N ILE A 457 -30.18 1.66 18.59
CA ILE A 457 -29.30 2.01 19.73
C ILE A 457 -27.80 1.90 19.40
N TYR A 458 -27.42 1.20 18.33
CA TYR A 458 -26.04 1.05 17.89
C TYR A 458 -25.65 2.02 16.75
N ASN A 459 -26.59 2.84 16.24
CA ASN A 459 -26.35 3.86 15.22
C ASN A 459 -26.10 5.23 15.87
N TYR A 460 -25.04 5.36 16.66
CA TYR A 460 -24.62 6.62 17.26
C TYR A 460 -23.50 7.29 16.44
N SER A 461 -23.33 8.59 16.63
CA SER A 461 -22.21 9.33 16.00
C SER A 461 -20.87 8.77 16.47
N GLY A 462 -20.02 8.33 15.53
CA GLY A 462 -18.76 7.67 15.83
C GLY A 462 -18.88 6.16 16.04
N ALA A 463 -20.01 5.51 15.73
CA ALA A 463 -20.10 4.06 15.70
C ALA A 463 -19.20 3.50 14.58
N LEU A 464 -18.37 2.51 14.91
CA LEU A 464 -17.50 1.87 13.93
C LEU A 464 -18.29 1.06 12.89
N TYR A 465 -19.31 0.34 13.35
CA TYR A 465 -20.21 -0.45 12.51
C TYR A 465 -21.64 0.03 12.73
N SER A 466 -22.32 0.30 11.62
CA SER A 466 -23.75 0.61 11.65
C SER A 466 -24.56 -0.68 11.84
N ALA A 467 -25.68 -0.55 12.53
CA ALA A 467 -26.65 -1.63 12.59
C ALA A 467 -27.29 -1.87 11.20
N PRO A 468 -27.75 -3.09 10.92
CA PRO A 468 -28.43 -3.40 9.67
C PRO A 468 -29.72 -2.58 9.52
N GLY A 469 -30.02 -2.18 8.28
CA GLY A 469 -31.29 -1.51 7.96
C GLY A 469 -32.50 -2.35 8.37
N LYS A 470 -33.57 -1.70 8.79
CA LYS A 470 -34.78 -2.36 9.31
C LYS A 470 -35.45 -3.31 8.31
N GLY A 471 -35.55 -2.87 7.04
CA GLY A 471 -36.35 -3.56 6.03
C GLY A 471 -35.74 -4.83 5.45
N LYS A 472 -36.58 -5.61 4.83
CA LYS A 472 -36.19 -6.72 3.96
C LYS A 472 -35.57 -6.19 2.67
N THR A 473 -34.62 -6.93 2.11
CA THR A 473 -34.00 -6.61 0.85
C THR A 473 -34.03 -7.80 -0.10
N GLY A 474 -34.29 -7.54 -1.37
CA GLY A 474 -34.32 -8.59 -2.38
C GLY A 474 -33.90 -8.03 -3.74
N SER A 475 -32.89 -8.65 -4.34
CA SER A 475 -32.35 -8.19 -5.62
C SER A 475 -31.99 -9.35 -6.53
N VAL A 476 -32.13 -9.11 -7.81
CA VAL A 476 -31.60 -9.94 -8.89
C VAL A 476 -30.51 -9.14 -9.58
N SER A 477 -29.34 -9.73 -9.78
CA SER A 477 -28.25 -9.14 -10.56
C SER A 477 -27.95 -9.98 -11.76
N LEU A 478 -27.69 -9.32 -12.89
CA LEU A 478 -27.30 -9.91 -14.17
C LEU A 478 -25.89 -9.44 -14.51
N SER A 479 -25.01 -10.37 -14.82
CA SER A 479 -23.68 -10.07 -15.34
C SER A 479 -23.43 -10.90 -16.60
N ILE A 480 -22.94 -10.26 -17.66
CA ILE A 480 -22.61 -10.90 -18.93
C ILE A 480 -21.15 -10.59 -19.26
N GLY A 481 -20.29 -11.57 -19.06
CA GLY A 481 -18.89 -11.47 -19.44
C GLY A 481 -18.68 -11.95 -20.88
N ASN A 482 -17.90 -11.20 -21.65
CA ASN A 482 -17.52 -11.53 -23.02
C ASN A 482 -16.01 -11.54 -23.16
N ASN A 483 -15.49 -12.55 -23.85
CA ASN A 483 -14.09 -12.69 -24.21
C ASN A 483 -13.98 -12.99 -25.70
N PHE A 484 -13.08 -12.30 -26.38
CA PHE A 484 -12.83 -12.50 -27.82
C PHE A 484 -11.37 -12.85 -28.04
N GLU A 485 -11.14 -14.00 -28.67
CA GLU A 485 -9.82 -14.48 -29.07
C GLU A 485 -9.78 -14.76 -30.55
N ALA A 486 -8.70 -14.36 -31.22
CA ALA A 486 -8.45 -14.70 -32.62
C ALA A 486 -7.35 -15.75 -32.75
N LYS A 487 -7.54 -16.72 -33.64
CA LYS A 487 -6.50 -17.61 -34.13
C LYS A 487 -5.94 -17.01 -35.42
N VAL A 488 -4.68 -16.57 -35.38
CA VAL A 488 -4.00 -15.96 -36.52
C VAL A 488 -2.89 -16.87 -37.03
N ARG A 489 -2.62 -16.80 -38.33
CA ARG A 489 -1.53 -17.52 -38.95
C ARG A 489 -0.19 -16.95 -38.46
N ASP A 490 0.70 -17.82 -38.01
CA ASP A 490 2.07 -17.48 -37.64
C ASP A 490 3.05 -18.20 -38.59
N LEU A 491 3.66 -17.42 -39.50
CA LEU A 491 4.62 -17.93 -40.48
C LEU A 491 6.01 -18.21 -39.86
N ARG A 492 6.25 -17.77 -38.62
CA ARG A 492 7.51 -17.98 -37.91
C ARG A 492 7.52 -19.27 -37.09
N ASP A 493 6.36 -19.86 -36.87
CA ASP A 493 6.23 -21.13 -36.14
C ASP A 493 6.51 -22.29 -37.07
N THR A 494 7.76 -22.76 -37.04
CA THR A 494 8.23 -23.92 -37.83
C THR A 494 8.03 -25.26 -37.13
N THR A 495 7.71 -25.24 -35.83
CA THR A 495 7.65 -26.43 -34.98
C THR A 495 6.25 -26.81 -34.49
N GLY A 496 5.27 -25.96 -34.72
CA GLY A 496 3.91 -26.13 -34.23
C GLY A 496 2.83 -26.16 -35.29
N THR A 497 1.66 -25.66 -34.92
CA THR A 497 0.46 -25.65 -35.77
C THR A 497 0.46 -24.53 -36.82
N GLY A 498 1.52 -23.75 -36.97
CA GLY A 498 1.62 -22.57 -37.82
C GLY A 498 0.59 -21.48 -37.48
N SER A 499 0.13 -21.42 -36.22
CA SER A 499 -0.91 -20.51 -35.80
C SER A 499 -0.73 -20.07 -34.37
N LYS A 500 -0.99 -18.77 -34.09
CA LYS A 500 -0.92 -18.15 -32.78
C LYS A 500 -2.29 -17.67 -32.31
N LYS A 501 -2.58 -17.83 -31.04
CA LYS A 501 -3.77 -17.23 -30.40
C LYS A 501 -3.45 -15.81 -29.94
N ILE A 502 -4.30 -14.88 -30.34
CA ILE A 502 -4.22 -13.47 -29.93
C ILE A 502 -5.52 -13.12 -29.22
N LYS A 503 -5.44 -12.53 -28.06
CA LYS A 503 -6.59 -11.99 -27.36
C LYS A 503 -6.95 -10.65 -28.02
N LEU A 504 -8.19 -10.51 -28.46
CA LEU A 504 -8.73 -9.27 -29.01
C LEU A 504 -9.34 -8.42 -27.89
N ILE A 505 -10.15 -9.05 -27.05
CA ILE A 505 -10.76 -8.46 -25.85
C ILE A 505 -10.63 -9.51 -24.76
N ASP A 506 -9.85 -9.18 -23.71
CA ASP A 506 -9.68 -10.06 -22.58
C ASP A 506 -10.98 -10.18 -21.78
N GLN A 507 -11.65 -9.04 -21.56
CA GLN A 507 -12.87 -9.00 -20.78
C GLN A 507 -13.71 -7.77 -21.16
N LEU A 508 -14.95 -8.01 -21.55
CA LEU A 508 -16.00 -6.99 -21.70
C LEU A 508 -17.21 -7.44 -20.89
N ASN A 509 -17.48 -6.75 -19.79
CA ASN A 509 -18.57 -7.11 -18.88
C ASN A 509 -19.69 -6.07 -18.93
N PHE A 510 -20.90 -6.58 -18.88
CA PHE A 510 -22.14 -5.82 -18.66
C PHE A 510 -22.73 -6.27 -17.34
N ASN A 511 -22.99 -5.33 -16.43
CA ASN A 511 -23.53 -5.62 -15.10
C ASN A 511 -24.72 -4.72 -14.83
N THR A 512 -25.81 -5.30 -14.36
CA THR A 512 -26.97 -4.55 -13.88
C THR A 512 -27.69 -5.33 -12.80
N GLY A 513 -28.70 -4.73 -12.16
CA GLY A 513 -29.50 -5.39 -11.14
C GLY A 513 -30.88 -4.77 -11.03
N TYR A 514 -31.77 -5.53 -10.43
CA TYR A 514 -33.14 -5.13 -10.14
C TYR A 514 -33.49 -5.45 -8.70
N ASN A 515 -33.81 -4.42 -7.91
CA ASN A 515 -34.27 -4.56 -6.54
C ASN A 515 -35.80 -4.65 -6.54
N PHE A 516 -36.31 -5.87 -6.43
CA PHE A 516 -37.77 -6.10 -6.52
C PHE A 516 -38.51 -5.71 -5.24
N LEU A 517 -37.82 -5.44 -4.14
CA LEU A 517 -38.37 -4.99 -2.88
C LEU A 517 -38.22 -3.48 -2.62
N ALA A 518 -37.55 -2.75 -3.49
CA ALA A 518 -37.49 -1.30 -3.37
C ALA A 518 -38.83 -0.65 -3.73
N ASP A 519 -39.20 0.45 -3.07
CA ASP A 519 -40.42 1.19 -3.36
C ASP A 519 -40.33 1.99 -4.66
N SER A 520 -39.13 2.47 -4.98
CA SER A 520 -38.83 3.26 -6.18
C SER A 520 -37.44 2.98 -6.71
N LEU A 521 -37.13 3.41 -7.94
CA LEU A 521 -35.83 3.27 -8.59
C LEU A 521 -35.31 1.83 -8.55
N LYS A 522 -36.14 0.86 -8.88
CA LYS A 522 -35.90 -0.58 -8.72
C LYS A 522 -34.74 -1.10 -9.55
N MET A 523 -34.47 -0.50 -10.70
CA MET A 523 -33.36 -0.92 -11.59
C MET A 523 -32.06 -0.20 -11.21
N ASN A 524 -30.99 -0.95 -11.06
CA ASN A 524 -29.67 -0.39 -10.82
C ASN A 524 -29.07 0.17 -12.12
N ASN A 525 -28.04 0.99 -11.99
CA ASN A 525 -27.25 1.43 -13.15
C ASN A 525 -26.70 0.24 -13.93
N VAL A 526 -26.54 0.42 -15.24
CA VAL A 526 -25.86 -0.53 -16.12
C VAL A 526 -24.38 -0.15 -16.16
N GLY A 527 -23.55 -1.01 -15.62
CA GLY A 527 -22.09 -0.88 -15.68
C GLY A 527 -21.53 -1.64 -16.89
N VAL A 528 -20.66 -1.00 -17.63
CA VAL A 528 -19.90 -1.63 -18.73
C VAL A 528 -18.43 -1.47 -18.42
N SER A 529 -17.69 -2.59 -18.37
CA SER A 529 -16.25 -2.57 -18.14
C SER A 529 -15.53 -3.34 -19.25
N LEU A 530 -14.51 -2.70 -19.82
CA LEU A 530 -13.61 -3.27 -20.82
C LEU A 530 -12.21 -3.36 -20.24
N SER A 531 -11.57 -4.51 -20.40
CA SER A 531 -10.15 -4.69 -20.11
C SER A 531 -9.54 -5.55 -21.21
N THR A 532 -8.46 -5.08 -21.82
CA THR A 532 -7.74 -5.85 -22.83
C THR A 532 -6.27 -5.45 -22.87
N SER A 533 -5.43 -6.38 -23.32
CA SER A 533 -4.02 -6.14 -23.56
C SER A 533 -3.68 -6.38 -25.04
N VAL A 534 -3.39 -5.30 -25.75
CA VAL A 534 -3.05 -5.36 -27.16
C VAL A 534 -1.55 -5.68 -27.31
N PHE A 535 -1.23 -6.74 -28.04
CA PHE A 535 0.14 -7.26 -28.26
C PHE A 535 0.92 -7.55 -26.96
N GLY A 536 0.23 -7.73 -25.83
CA GLY A 536 0.88 -7.99 -24.53
C GLY A 536 1.66 -6.81 -23.95
N LYS A 537 1.60 -5.63 -24.56
CA LYS A 537 2.35 -4.43 -24.15
C LYS A 537 1.47 -3.23 -23.84
N LEU A 538 0.36 -3.07 -24.55
CA LEU A 538 -0.57 -1.97 -24.37
C LEU A 538 -1.80 -2.46 -23.59
N GLY A 539 -1.90 -2.11 -22.31
CA GLY A 539 -3.09 -2.35 -21.50
C GLY A 539 -4.12 -1.25 -21.72
N ILE A 540 -5.35 -1.61 -22.00
CA ILE A 540 -6.50 -0.70 -22.15
C ILE A 540 -7.55 -1.12 -21.14
N SER A 541 -7.98 -0.21 -20.29
CA SER A 541 -9.15 -0.42 -19.45
C SER A 541 -10.11 0.77 -19.54
N ALA A 542 -11.40 0.47 -19.65
CA ALA A 542 -12.46 1.47 -19.70
C ALA A 542 -13.64 1.02 -18.85
N ASN A 543 -14.24 1.98 -18.15
CA ASN A 543 -15.45 1.75 -17.35
C ASN A 543 -16.47 2.85 -17.67
N CYS A 544 -17.70 2.44 -17.94
CA CYS A 544 -18.83 3.34 -18.19
C CYS A 544 -19.99 2.94 -17.28
N ASN A 545 -20.66 3.91 -16.69
CA ASN A 545 -21.90 3.70 -15.95
C ASN A 545 -23.04 4.45 -16.61
N PHE A 546 -24.15 3.77 -16.77
CA PHE A 546 -25.35 4.26 -17.40
C PHE A 546 -26.51 4.17 -16.42
N ASP A 547 -27.29 5.22 -16.35
CA ASP A 547 -28.50 5.30 -15.53
C ASP A 547 -29.74 5.14 -16.40
N PRO A 548 -30.63 4.20 -16.09
CA PRO A 548 -31.87 4.00 -16.85
C PRO A 548 -32.96 5.05 -16.53
N TYR A 549 -32.81 5.85 -15.45
CA TYR A 549 -33.84 6.76 -15.00
C TYR A 549 -33.67 8.19 -15.51
N ALA A 550 -34.79 8.88 -15.66
CA ALA A 550 -34.84 10.28 -15.96
C ALA A 550 -34.42 11.15 -14.76
N VAL A 551 -34.01 12.38 -15.05
CA VAL A 551 -33.68 13.40 -14.05
C VAL A 551 -34.59 14.63 -14.25
N ASP A 552 -34.90 15.30 -13.15
CA ASP A 552 -35.64 16.59 -13.18
C ASP A 552 -34.71 17.74 -13.62
N GLY A 553 -35.22 18.93 -13.78
CA GLY A 553 -34.47 20.13 -14.13
C GLY A 553 -33.38 20.52 -13.12
N ARG A 554 -33.36 19.91 -11.94
CA ARG A 554 -32.32 20.08 -10.89
C ARG A 554 -31.35 18.89 -10.82
N GLY A 555 -31.40 17.97 -11.81
CA GLY A 555 -30.53 16.79 -11.86
C GLY A 555 -30.89 15.65 -10.90
N ARG A 556 -32.04 15.71 -10.19
CA ARG A 556 -32.46 14.66 -9.27
C ARG A 556 -33.21 13.57 -10.02
N LYS A 557 -32.91 12.30 -9.73
CA LYS A 557 -33.57 11.14 -10.31
C LYS A 557 -35.01 11.02 -9.82
N TYR A 558 -35.92 10.63 -10.70
CA TYR A 558 -37.31 10.27 -10.33
C TYR A 558 -37.69 8.93 -10.95
N ASN A 559 -38.71 8.29 -10.41
CA ASN A 559 -39.12 6.91 -10.72
C ASN A 559 -39.81 6.79 -12.09
N LYS A 560 -39.09 7.21 -13.16
CA LYS A 560 -39.54 7.04 -14.56
C LYS A 560 -38.30 6.74 -15.41
N PHE A 561 -38.38 5.74 -16.30
CA PHE A 561 -37.29 5.45 -17.20
C PHE A 561 -37.02 6.62 -18.16
N SER A 562 -35.76 6.87 -18.47
CA SER A 562 -35.32 7.96 -19.33
C SER A 562 -35.99 7.91 -20.71
N ILE A 563 -36.10 6.71 -21.30
CA ILE A 563 -36.79 6.51 -22.59
C ILE A 563 -38.28 6.88 -22.51
N ALA A 564 -38.94 6.58 -21.41
CA ALA A 564 -40.34 6.92 -21.21
C ALA A 564 -40.58 8.42 -20.95
N ALA A 565 -39.50 9.15 -20.63
CA ALA A 565 -39.50 10.61 -20.48
C ALA A 565 -39.01 11.34 -21.72
N GLY A 566 -38.84 10.64 -22.87
CA GLY A 566 -38.34 11.21 -24.12
C GLY A 566 -36.83 11.34 -24.22
N GLY A 567 -36.09 10.77 -23.28
CA GLY A 567 -34.64 10.73 -23.27
C GLY A 567 -34.05 9.45 -23.88
N PRO A 568 -32.71 9.28 -23.85
CA PRO A 568 -32.04 8.08 -24.32
C PRO A 568 -32.42 6.84 -23.48
N LEU A 569 -32.26 5.63 -24.05
CA LEU A 569 -32.53 4.36 -23.34
C LEU A 569 -31.73 4.28 -22.02
N LEU A 570 -30.48 4.70 -22.07
CA LEU A 570 -29.57 4.74 -20.94
C LEU A 570 -28.81 6.07 -20.97
N ARG A 571 -28.77 6.79 -19.87
CA ARG A 571 -28.05 8.05 -19.72
C ARG A 571 -26.68 7.79 -19.11
N MET A 572 -25.61 8.10 -19.82
CA MET A 572 -24.26 7.96 -19.29
C MET A 572 -24.04 8.92 -18.12
N THR A 573 -23.57 8.39 -17.01
CA THR A 573 -23.32 9.18 -15.78
C THR A 573 -21.85 9.43 -15.57
N ASN A 574 -21.01 8.43 -15.84
CA ASN A 574 -19.56 8.62 -15.85
C ASN A 574 -18.93 7.65 -16.85
N ALA A 575 -17.77 8.05 -17.35
CA ALA A 575 -16.89 7.20 -18.14
C ALA A 575 -15.44 7.49 -17.75
N SER A 576 -14.64 6.44 -17.64
CA SER A 576 -13.21 6.54 -17.40
C SER A 576 -12.49 5.56 -18.31
N ALA A 577 -11.34 5.97 -18.83
CA ALA A 577 -10.46 5.11 -19.61
C ALA A 577 -9.02 5.32 -19.17
N SER A 578 -8.26 4.24 -19.10
CA SER A 578 -6.82 4.28 -18.83
C SER A 578 -6.08 3.44 -19.86
N LEU A 579 -4.94 3.96 -20.28
CA LEU A 579 -4.00 3.33 -21.18
C LEU A 579 -2.68 3.15 -20.44
N SER A 580 -2.14 1.95 -20.42
CA SER A 580 -0.85 1.65 -19.86
C SER A 580 0.03 0.96 -20.90
N TYR A 581 1.23 1.47 -21.11
CA TYR A 581 2.17 0.88 -22.06
C TYR A 581 3.47 0.51 -21.33
N SER A 582 3.86 -0.78 -21.41
CA SER A 582 5.11 -1.26 -20.83
C SER A 582 6.18 -1.41 -21.90
N LEU A 583 7.25 -0.61 -21.79
CA LEU A 583 8.47 -0.74 -22.56
C LEU A 583 9.44 -1.64 -21.79
N SER A 584 9.57 -2.89 -22.19
CA SER A 584 10.66 -3.76 -21.75
C SER A 584 11.68 -3.86 -22.88
N GLY A 585 12.85 -3.26 -22.71
CA GLY A 585 14.00 -3.49 -23.58
C GLY A 585 14.62 -4.85 -23.22
N GLU A 586 14.58 -5.83 -24.11
CA GLU A 586 15.49 -6.96 -24.05
C GLU A 586 16.89 -6.46 -24.44
N GLY A 587 17.67 -6.04 -23.46
CA GLY A 587 19.11 -5.85 -23.64
C GLY A 587 19.73 -7.23 -23.92
N LYS A 588 20.06 -7.53 -25.15
CA LYS A 588 21.00 -8.62 -25.46
C LYS A 588 22.35 -8.23 -24.92
N ILE A 589 22.64 -8.62 -23.70
CA ILE A 589 24.02 -8.66 -23.21
C ILE A 589 24.62 -9.91 -23.85
N ASN A 590 25.37 -9.73 -24.95
CA ASN A 590 26.30 -10.73 -25.42
C ASN A 590 27.47 -10.78 -24.41
N GLY A 591 27.32 -11.58 -23.40
CA GLY A 591 28.34 -11.89 -22.41
C GLY A 591 28.15 -13.34 -21.98
N ASN A 592 29.04 -14.16 -22.51
CA ASN A 592 29.24 -15.54 -22.11
C ASN A 592 29.75 -15.53 -20.65
N ASP A 593 28.88 -15.60 -19.67
CA ASP A 593 29.25 -16.10 -18.34
C ASP A 593 28.00 -16.52 -17.55
N GLY A 594 28.08 -17.75 -17.07
CA GLY A 594 26.98 -18.45 -16.44
C GLY A 594 26.82 -18.08 -14.97
N THR A 595 26.05 -17.05 -14.68
CA THR A 595 25.39 -16.92 -13.36
C THR A 595 24.04 -16.19 -13.53
N LYS A 596 22.98 -16.95 -13.41
CA LYS A 596 21.61 -16.43 -13.30
C LYS A 596 21.49 -15.66 -11.98
N GLN A 597 21.36 -14.35 -12.04
CA GLN A 597 20.75 -13.58 -10.96
C GLN A 597 19.44 -13.00 -11.46
N ALA A 598 18.36 -13.54 -10.92
CA ALA A 598 17.01 -12.98 -11.03
C ALA A 598 16.85 -11.91 -9.95
N GLY A 599 16.23 -10.77 -10.31
CA GLY A 599 15.63 -9.84 -9.37
C GLY A 599 16.36 -8.52 -9.14
N GLY A 600 16.44 -7.67 -10.17
CA GLY A 600 16.72 -6.24 -9.99
C GLY A 600 15.43 -5.49 -9.67
N ASN A 601 15.45 -4.74 -8.59
CA ASN A 601 14.36 -3.88 -8.14
C ASN A 601 14.13 -2.73 -9.14
N PRO A 602 12.90 -2.40 -9.58
CA PRO A 602 12.64 -1.28 -10.49
C PRO A 602 13.12 0.10 -9.99
N ALA A 603 13.39 0.24 -8.70
CA ALA A 603 13.92 1.47 -8.10
C ALA A 603 15.36 1.81 -8.52
N ASP A 604 16.17 0.83 -8.97
CA ASP A 604 17.56 1.07 -9.36
C ASP A 604 17.71 1.73 -10.75
N TYR A 605 16.64 1.76 -11.55
CA TYR A 605 16.67 2.38 -12.88
C TYR A 605 16.54 3.91 -12.86
N TYR A 606 15.99 4.48 -11.77
CA TYR A 606 15.79 5.94 -11.67
C TYR A 606 17.03 6.72 -11.21
N THR A 607 18.02 6.06 -10.63
CA THR A 607 19.22 6.71 -10.08
C THR A 607 20.34 6.92 -11.10
N ARG A 608 20.22 6.41 -12.34
CA ARG A 608 21.29 6.53 -13.36
C ARG A 608 21.02 7.55 -14.47
N ILE A 609 19.92 8.26 -14.49
CA ILE A 609 19.56 9.17 -15.60
C ILE A 609 19.78 10.66 -15.29
N TYR A 610 20.12 11.04 -14.07
CA TYR A 610 20.30 12.45 -13.75
C TYR A 610 21.69 12.73 -13.13
N TYR A 611 22.71 12.80 -13.95
CA TYR A 611 23.87 13.67 -13.73
C TYR A 611 24.66 13.84 -15.04
N HIS A 612 24.19 14.73 -15.91
CA HIS A 612 25.08 15.51 -16.76
C HIS A 612 24.84 16.99 -16.41
N PRO A 613 25.84 17.68 -15.86
CA PRO A 613 25.76 19.11 -15.77
C PRO A 613 25.90 19.67 -17.19
N VAL A 614 24.89 20.38 -17.64
CA VAL A 614 25.01 21.26 -18.80
C VAL A 614 25.72 22.50 -18.29
N THR A 615 26.84 22.81 -18.91
CA THR A 615 27.64 24.04 -18.78
C THR A 615 26.80 25.29 -18.87
#